data_acf7728599ea438898cb202341c03f21
#
_entry.id   acf7728599ea438898cb202341c03f21
#
_cell.length_a   1.000
_cell.length_b   1.000
_cell.length_c   1.000
_cell.angle_alpha   90.00
_cell.angle_beta   90.00
_cell.angle_gamma   90.00
#
_symmetry.space_group_name_H-M   'P 1'
#
loop_
_entity.id
_entity.type
_entity.pdbx_description
1 polymer ?
#
loop_
_entity_poly.entity_id
_entity_poly.type
_entity_poly.pdbx_seq_one_letter_code
_entity_poly.pdbx_strand_id
1 'polypeptide(L)'
;MAGKTALNKEMKHLNGAYFRTIINLISNSNMIDFCNVELETSFSLKYSEFDELRPVFDEFYRKTGLVIDEYGDTRLIIDNLFLIKDIAIDYTKKEINKETRVLIQSFIKNLEMITKGGYHFFVSGD
;
A
#
# COMPACT_ATOMS: atom_id res chain seq x y z
N MET A 1 7.73 -15.86 4.69
CA MET A 1 8.24 -16.90 3.79
C MET A 1 9.64 -16.54 3.32
N ALA A 2 10.57 -17.45 3.48
CA ALA A 2 11.99 -17.19 3.14
C ALA A 2 12.19 -16.85 1.66
N GLY A 3 11.47 -17.53 0.76
CA GLY A 3 11.59 -17.26 -0.67
C GLY A 3 11.16 -15.85 -1.07
N LYS A 4 10.11 -15.32 -0.45
CA LYS A 4 9.65 -13.96 -0.74
C LYS A 4 10.70 -12.94 -0.33
N THR A 5 11.34 -13.12 0.82
CA THR A 5 12.38 -12.20 1.29
C THR A 5 13.60 -12.22 0.35
N ALA A 6 14.02 -13.40 -0.06
CA ALA A 6 15.16 -13.55 -0.98
C ALA A 6 14.87 -12.88 -2.33
N LEU A 7 13.66 -13.07 -2.86
CA LEU A 7 13.26 -12.42 -4.11
C LEU A 7 13.27 -10.90 -3.97
N ASN A 8 12.81 -10.36 -2.84
CA ASN A 8 12.80 -8.92 -2.62
C ASN A 8 14.21 -8.33 -2.62
N LYS A 9 15.19 -9.05 -2.09
CA LYS A 9 16.59 -8.59 -2.12
C LYS A 9 17.10 -8.42 -3.53
N GLU A 10 16.82 -9.40 -4.39
CA GLU A 10 17.23 -9.31 -5.80
C GLU A 10 16.49 -8.22 -6.53
N MET A 11 15.21 -8.07 -6.23
CA MET A 11 14.34 -7.13 -6.94
C MET A 11 14.60 -5.67 -6.61
N LYS A 12 15.40 -5.34 -5.61
CA LYS A 12 15.78 -3.95 -5.34
C LYS A 12 16.41 -3.26 -6.55
N HIS A 13 17.03 -4.03 -7.43
CA HIS A 13 17.69 -3.51 -8.62
C HIS A 13 16.85 -3.64 -9.89
N LEU A 14 15.62 -4.14 -9.77
CA LEU A 14 14.74 -4.40 -10.89
C LEU A 14 13.68 -3.30 -11.01
N ASN A 15 13.05 -3.22 -12.19
CA ASN A 15 11.97 -2.27 -12.38
C ASN A 15 10.69 -2.72 -11.65
N GLY A 16 9.75 -1.80 -11.47
CA GLY A 16 8.53 -2.06 -10.69
C GLY A 16 7.63 -3.12 -11.30
N ALA A 17 7.56 -3.20 -12.62
CA ALA A 17 6.72 -4.21 -13.28
C ALA A 17 7.21 -5.62 -12.97
N TYR A 18 8.52 -5.82 -12.99
CA TYR A 18 9.09 -7.12 -12.63
C TYR A 18 8.83 -7.44 -11.15
N PHE A 19 9.04 -6.47 -10.29
CA PHE A 19 8.75 -6.62 -8.85
C PHE A 19 7.32 -7.06 -8.62
N ARG A 20 6.36 -6.40 -9.26
CA ARG A 20 4.95 -6.75 -9.14
C ARG A 20 4.67 -8.18 -9.62
N THR A 21 5.26 -8.57 -10.76
CA THR A 21 5.06 -9.91 -11.29
C THR A 21 5.49 -10.99 -10.29
N ILE A 22 6.65 -10.81 -9.67
CA ILE A 22 7.14 -11.77 -8.67
C ILE A 22 6.25 -11.78 -7.42
N ILE A 23 5.83 -10.61 -6.94
CA ILE A 23 4.93 -10.52 -5.79
C ILE A 23 3.62 -11.25 -6.09
N ASN A 24 3.05 -11.08 -7.26
CA ASN A 24 1.79 -11.73 -7.64
C ASN A 24 1.94 -13.25 -7.78
N LEU A 25 3.11 -13.74 -8.18
CA LEU A 25 3.38 -15.18 -8.22
C LEU A 25 3.45 -15.80 -6.83
N ILE A 26 3.87 -15.03 -5.83
CA ILE A 26 4.02 -15.50 -4.45
C ILE A 26 2.74 -15.29 -3.66
N SER A 27 2.10 -14.13 -3.85
CA SER A 27 0.87 -13.75 -3.16
C SER A 27 -0.34 -14.18 -3.98
N ASN A 28 -1.49 -14.27 -3.33
CA ASN A 28 -2.73 -14.42 -4.07
C ASN A 28 -2.98 -13.22 -4.96
N SER A 29 -3.47 -13.46 -6.18
CA SER A 29 -4.07 -12.42 -7.00
C SER A 29 -5.28 -11.84 -6.27
N ASN A 30 -5.83 -10.70 -6.71
CA ASN A 30 -6.95 -9.99 -6.08
C ASN A 30 -6.57 -9.29 -4.79
N MET A 31 -5.31 -8.91 -4.67
CA MET A 31 -4.83 -8.10 -3.56
C MET A 31 -4.04 -6.91 -4.09
N ILE A 32 -4.01 -5.85 -3.30
CA ILE A 32 -3.18 -4.69 -3.57
C ILE A 32 -2.07 -4.68 -2.55
N ASP A 33 -0.83 -4.69 -3.02
CA ASP A 33 0.36 -4.81 -2.19
C ASP A 33 1.02 -3.45 -2.01
N PHE A 34 1.30 -3.10 -0.76
CA PHE A 34 2.07 -1.91 -0.39
C PHE A 34 3.45 -2.37 0.06
N CYS A 35 4.48 -1.92 -0.62
CA CYS A 35 5.84 -2.40 -0.39
C CYS A 35 6.80 -1.26 -0.10
N ASN A 36 7.67 -1.46 0.90
CA ASN A 36 8.83 -0.63 1.16
C ASN A 36 10.03 -1.28 0.47
N VAL A 37 10.62 -0.58 -0.51
CA VAL A 37 11.66 -1.15 -1.36
C VAL A 37 12.94 -1.42 -0.57
N GLU A 38 13.38 -0.45 0.24
CA GLU A 38 14.64 -0.57 0.96
C GLU A 38 14.58 -1.55 2.13
N LEU A 39 13.47 -1.54 2.88
CA LEU A 39 13.34 -2.40 4.07
C LEU A 39 12.76 -3.78 3.76
N GLU A 40 12.28 -3.99 2.54
CA GLU A 40 11.70 -5.27 2.11
C GLU A 40 10.49 -5.68 2.98
N THR A 41 9.74 -4.70 3.46
CA THR A 41 8.51 -4.93 4.20
C THR A 41 7.31 -4.63 3.33
N SER A 42 6.20 -5.28 3.61
CA SER A 42 4.98 -5.07 2.84
C SER A 42 3.74 -5.45 3.64
N PHE A 43 2.60 -4.96 3.18
CA PHE A 43 1.31 -5.47 3.59
C PHE A 43 0.37 -5.42 2.40
N SER A 44 -0.73 -6.16 2.49
CA SER A 44 -1.68 -6.28 1.39
C SER A 44 -3.09 -5.95 1.85
N LEU A 45 -3.87 -5.40 0.92
CA LEU A 45 -5.31 -5.19 1.09
C LEU A 45 -6.05 -6.09 0.11
N LYS A 46 -7.13 -6.73 0.58
CA LYS A 46 -8.08 -7.37 -0.33
C LYS A 46 -8.81 -6.29 -1.13
N TYR A 47 -9.32 -6.65 -2.31
CA TYR A 47 -10.08 -5.69 -3.12
C TYR A 47 -11.27 -5.11 -2.37
N SER A 48 -11.96 -5.92 -1.56
CA SER A 48 -13.08 -5.43 -0.75
C SER A 48 -12.64 -4.39 0.28
N GLU A 49 -11.48 -4.60 0.88
CA GLU A 49 -10.90 -3.65 1.83
C GLU A 49 -10.46 -2.37 1.15
N PHE A 50 -9.85 -2.50 -0.02
CA PHE A 50 -9.48 -1.35 -0.82
C PHE A 50 -10.69 -0.51 -1.20
N ASP A 51 -11.80 -1.15 -1.59
CA ASP A 51 -13.04 -0.44 -1.90
C ASP A 51 -13.57 0.35 -0.72
N GLU A 52 -13.51 -0.21 0.49
CA GLU A 52 -13.93 0.53 1.69
C GLU A 52 -13.02 1.71 1.99
N LEU A 53 -11.74 1.61 1.62
CA LEU A 53 -10.76 2.69 1.82
C LEU A 53 -10.70 3.66 0.65
N ARG A 54 -11.52 3.47 -0.39
CA ARG A 54 -11.49 4.30 -1.59
C ARG A 54 -11.60 5.79 -1.31
N PRO A 55 -12.43 6.27 -0.36
CA PRO A 55 -12.44 7.69 -0.04
C PRO A 55 -11.08 8.26 0.38
N VAL A 56 -10.25 7.45 1.03
CA VAL A 56 -8.89 7.85 1.41
C VAL A 56 -8.02 8.02 0.16
N PHE A 57 -8.08 7.06 -0.76
CA PHE A 57 -7.28 7.10 -1.98
C PHE A 57 -7.78 8.17 -2.96
N ASP A 58 -9.07 8.43 -3.00
CA ASP A 58 -9.64 9.52 -3.80
C ASP A 58 -9.15 10.87 -3.30
N GLU A 59 -9.10 11.07 -2.00
CA GLU A 59 -8.57 12.30 -1.41
C GLU A 59 -7.08 12.45 -1.71
N PHE A 60 -6.33 11.36 -1.62
CA PHE A 60 -4.92 11.36 -1.98
C PHE A 60 -4.71 11.77 -3.43
N TYR A 61 -5.51 11.21 -4.35
CA TYR A 61 -5.45 11.60 -5.75
C TYR A 61 -5.75 13.08 -5.94
N ARG A 62 -6.77 13.58 -5.26
CA ARG A 62 -7.15 14.98 -5.37
C ARG A 62 -6.03 15.91 -4.92
N LYS A 63 -5.26 15.51 -3.92
CA LYS A 63 -4.16 16.31 -3.37
C LYS A 63 -2.86 16.20 -4.16
N THR A 64 -2.61 15.07 -4.81
CA THR A 64 -1.30 14.78 -5.41
C THR A 64 -1.34 14.50 -6.91
N GLY A 65 -2.50 14.14 -7.46
CA GLY A 65 -2.61 13.65 -8.83
C GLY A 65 -2.15 12.22 -9.01
N LEU A 66 -1.72 11.54 -7.95
CA LEU A 66 -1.24 10.15 -8.03
C LEU A 66 -2.41 9.18 -7.84
N VAL A 67 -2.56 8.27 -8.78
CA VAL A 67 -3.64 7.28 -8.77
C VAL A 67 -3.15 6.00 -8.11
N ILE A 68 -3.90 5.54 -7.12
CA ILE A 68 -3.72 4.20 -6.54
C ILE A 68 -5.00 3.44 -6.86
N ASP A 69 -4.88 2.37 -7.63
CA ASP A 69 -6.02 1.54 -8.00
C ASP A 69 -5.63 0.06 -8.02
N GLU A 70 -6.62 -0.80 -8.24
CA GLU A 70 -6.44 -2.25 -8.19
C GLU A 70 -5.80 -2.84 -9.45
N TYR A 71 -5.51 -2.02 -10.46
CA TYR A 71 -5.08 -2.54 -11.76
C TYR A 71 -3.68 -2.11 -12.19
N GLY A 72 -3.01 -1.28 -11.44
CA GLY A 72 -1.74 -0.74 -11.86
C GLY A 72 -0.71 -0.66 -10.76
N ASP A 73 0.44 -0.14 -11.14
CA ASP A 73 1.55 0.12 -10.24
C ASP A 73 1.68 1.60 -10.00
N THR A 74 1.91 1.97 -8.76
CA THR A 74 2.18 3.36 -8.40
C THR A 74 3.43 3.43 -7.55
N ARG A 75 4.40 4.21 -7.99
CA ARG A 75 5.60 4.48 -7.22
C ARG A 75 5.37 5.69 -6.34
N LEU A 76 5.76 5.56 -5.08
CA LEU A 76 5.56 6.60 -4.08
C LEU A 76 6.86 6.81 -3.33
N ILE A 77 6.99 8.00 -2.73
CA ILE A 77 8.05 8.29 -1.75
C ILE A 77 7.44 8.31 -0.37
N ILE A 78 8.30 8.29 0.65
CA ILE A 78 7.83 8.19 2.03
C ILE A 78 6.85 9.31 2.41
N ASP A 79 7.02 10.52 1.88
CA ASP A 79 6.11 11.63 2.16
C ASP A 79 4.68 11.33 1.68
N ASN A 80 4.56 10.59 0.58
CA ASN A 80 3.25 10.17 0.08
C ASN A 80 2.56 9.23 1.06
N LEU A 81 3.32 8.31 1.66
CA LEU A 81 2.76 7.38 2.64
C LEU A 81 2.32 8.11 3.91
N PHE A 82 3.09 9.10 4.36
CA PHE A 82 2.69 9.92 5.49
C PHE A 82 1.41 10.71 5.19
N LEU A 83 1.27 11.22 3.96
CA LEU A 83 0.05 11.92 3.56
C LEU A 83 -1.15 10.97 3.55
N ILE A 84 -0.99 9.78 3.01
CA ILE A 84 -2.07 8.78 3.02
C ILE A 84 -2.49 8.47 4.47
N LYS A 85 -1.50 8.32 5.36
CA LYS A 85 -1.79 8.08 6.77
C LYS A 85 -2.57 9.24 7.39
N ASP A 86 -2.16 10.47 7.14
CA ASP A 86 -2.86 11.65 7.66
C ASP A 86 -4.30 11.73 7.15
N ILE A 87 -4.50 11.43 5.88
CA ILE A 87 -5.85 11.39 5.28
C ILE A 87 -6.70 10.30 5.97
N ALA A 88 -6.11 9.14 6.21
CA ALA A 88 -6.81 8.04 6.87
C ALA A 88 -7.18 8.41 8.31
N ILE A 89 -6.27 9.06 9.03
CA ILE A 89 -6.55 9.54 10.40
C ILE A 89 -7.71 10.54 10.38
N ASP A 90 -7.68 11.50 9.47
CA ASP A 90 -8.77 12.48 9.35
C ASP A 90 -10.10 11.81 9.03
N TYR A 91 -10.08 10.77 8.21
CA TYR A 91 -11.29 10.04 7.85
C TYR A 91 -11.90 9.35 9.07
N THR A 92 -11.10 8.90 10.03
CA THR A 92 -11.64 8.29 11.26
C THR A 92 -12.42 9.27 12.14
N LYS A 93 -12.24 10.57 11.93
CA LYS A 93 -12.97 11.59 12.68
C LYS A 93 -14.38 11.80 12.15
N LYS A 94 -14.69 11.28 10.97
CA LYS A 94 -16.02 11.37 10.37
C LYS A 94 -16.93 10.31 10.96
N GLU A 95 -18.23 10.48 10.75
CA GLU A 95 -19.21 9.48 11.16
C GLU A 95 -19.18 8.31 10.16
N ILE A 96 -18.60 7.20 10.60
CA ILE A 96 -18.45 5.99 9.81
C ILE A 96 -18.87 4.79 10.65
N ASN A 97 -19.22 3.67 9.99
CA ASN A 97 -19.61 2.48 10.74
C ASN A 97 -18.42 1.83 11.42
N LYS A 98 -18.70 0.90 12.33
CA LYS A 98 -17.68 0.28 13.17
C LYS A 98 -16.70 -0.55 12.36
N GLU A 99 -17.19 -1.31 11.38
CA GLU A 99 -16.33 -2.18 10.56
C GLU A 99 -15.35 -1.34 9.75
N THR A 100 -15.82 -0.26 9.14
CA THR A 100 -14.95 0.65 8.40
C THR A 100 -13.92 1.29 9.30
N ARG A 101 -14.30 1.67 10.52
CA ARG A 101 -13.36 2.25 11.48
C ARG A 101 -12.26 1.27 11.84
N VAL A 102 -12.61 0.01 12.11
CA VAL A 102 -11.63 -1.02 12.43
C VAL A 102 -10.67 -1.24 11.27
N LEU A 103 -11.19 -1.28 10.05
CA LEU A 103 -10.36 -1.43 8.85
C LEU A 103 -9.38 -0.28 8.69
N ILE A 104 -9.84 0.96 8.85
CA ILE A 104 -8.98 2.14 8.72
C ILE A 104 -7.91 2.14 9.79
N GLN A 105 -8.24 1.80 11.02
CA GLN A 105 -7.27 1.72 12.10
C GLN A 105 -6.20 0.67 11.84
N SER A 106 -6.59 -0.48 11.29
CA SER A 106 -5.64 -1.51 10.87
C SER A 106 -4.75 -1.02 9.74
N PHE A 107 -5.32 -0.33 8.77
CA PHE A 107 -4.57 0.26 7.66
C PHE A 107 -3.54 1.27 8.16
N ILE A 108 -3.94 2.14 9.09
CA ILE A 108 -3.02 3.13 9.68
C ILE A 108 -1.84 2.42 10.37
N LYS A 109 -2.11 1.36 11.13
CA LYS A 109 -1.04 0.59 11.77
C LYS A 109 -0.09 -0.05 10.77
N ASN A 110 -0.63 -0.56 9.67
CA ASN A 110 0.18 -1.14 8.60
C ASN A 110 1.06 -0.08 7.93
N LEU A 111 0.51 1.12 7.69
CA LEU A 111 1.30 2.22 7.16
C LEU A 111 2.42 2.62 8.12
N GLU A 112 2.13 2.68 9.41
CA GLU A 112 3.15 2.98 10.41
C GLU A 112 4.25 1.92 10.41
N MET A 113 3.88 0.66 10.24
CA MET A 113 4.84 -0.44 10.20
C MET A 113 5.78 -0.31 9.00
N ILE A 114 5.26 -0.09 7.79
CA ILE A 114 6.12 -0.07 6.60
C ILE A 114 6.89 1.24 6.45
N THR A 115 6.51 2.30 7.16
CA THR A 115 7.18 3.60 7.05
C THR A 115 8.21 3.84 8.15
N LYS A 116 8.66 2.80 8.84
CA LYS A 116 9.70 2.92 9.88
C LYS A 116 11.07 3.26 9.34
N GLY A 117 11.23 3.34 8.05
CA GLY A 117 12.45 3.71 7.36
C GLY A 117 12.26 3.57 5.87
N GLY A 118 13.34 3.78 5.11
CA GLY A 118 13.25 3.73 3.67
C GLY A 118 12.71 5.02 3.07
N TYR A 119 12.71 5.09 1.75
CA TYR A 119 12.28 6.27 1.01
C TYR A 119 11.36 5.90 -0.15
N HIS A 120 11.60 4.78 -0.81
CA HIS A 120 10.88 4.37 -2.01
C HIS A 120 9.85 3.30 -1.67
N PHE A 121 8.64 3.50 -2.17
CA PHE A 121 7.51 2.62 -1.93
C PHE A 121 6.84 2.27 -3.25
N PHE A 122 6.10 1.20 -3.21
CA PHE A 122 5.46 0.66 -4.39
C PHE A 122 4.07 0.16 -4.00
N VAL A 123 3.05 0.61 -4.70
CA VAL A 123 1.70 0.07 -4.56
C VAL A 123 1.38 -0.66 -5.84
N SER A 124 1.08 -1.94 -5.73
CA SER A 124 0.95 -2.83 -6.86
C SER A 124 -0.41 -3.53 -6.82
N GLY A 125 -1.22 -3.29 -7.83
CA GLY A 125 -2.48 -4.01 -8.05
C GLY A 125 -2.32 -5.08 -9.13
N ASP A 126 -3.37 -5.79 -9.42
CA ASP A 126 -3.39 -6.79 -10.50
C ASP A 126 -3.41 -6.17 -11.88
#